data_5c384a20bbee0697b53fb59ec65a56f0
#
_entry.id   5c384a20bbee0697b53fb59ec65a56f0
#
_cell.length_a   1.000
_cell.length_b   1.000
_cell.length_c   1.000
_cell.angle_alpha   90.00
_cell.angle_beta   90.00
_cell.angle_gamma   90.00
#
_symmetry.space_group_name_H-M   'P 1'
#
loop_
_entity.id
_entity.type
_entity.pdbx_description
1 polymer ?
#
loop_
_entity_poly.entity_id
_entity_poly.type
_entity_poly.pdbx_seq_one_letter_code
_entity_poly.pdbx_strand_id
1 'polypeptide(L)'
;MKVVYVAGPFRGPSAWAIECNIRRAEELALEVWRLGAAALCPHCNTRFFQNAAPDEVWLEGDLEMLKRCDAVVLTPDWIKSSGARAEVQFADQHGIPVLHTLAQLQDWLEKGKKK
;
A
#
# COMPACT_ATOMS: atom_id res chain seq x y z
N MET A 1 -12.95 9.48 8.67
CA MET A 1 -12.58 8.13 8.18
C MET A 1 -11.08 8.08 7.92
N LYS A 2 -10.43 7.02 8.33
CA LYS A 2 -9.00 6.85 8.08
C LYS A 2 -8.73 6.40 6.65
N VAL A 3 -7.62 6.87 6.07
CA VAL A 3 -7.16 6.46 4.75
C VAL A 3 -5.90 5.62 4.94
N VAL A 4 -5.92 4.40 4.40
CA VAL A 4 -4.86 3.41 4.58
C VAL A 4 -4.23 3.09 3.23
N TYR A 5 -2.91 3.25 3.15
CA TYR A 5 -2.13 2.95 1.96
C TYR A 5 -1.75 1.47 1.96
N VAL A 6 -1.95 0.80 0.83
CA VAL A 6 -1.62 -0.61 0.67
C VAL A 6 -0.27 -0.74 -0.03
N ALA A 7 0.73 -1.31 0.65
CA ALA A 7 2.07 -1.48 0.11
C ALA A 7 2.41 -2.96 -0.08
N GLY A 8 3.09 -3.28 -1.19
CA GLY A 8 3.51 -4.63 -1.51
C GLY A 8 4.23 -4.66 -2.85
N PRO A 9 4.72 -5.84 -3.28
CA PRO A 9 5.39 -5.97 -4.56
C PRO A 9 4.49 -5.60 -5.73
N PHE A 10 5.07 -4.90 -6.70
CA PHE A 10 4.41 -4.61 -7.98
C PHE A 10 5.15 -5.31 -9.12
N ARG A 11 6.46 -5.07 -9.25
CA ARG A 11 7.27 -5.59 -10.34
C ARG A 11 7.43 -7.11 -10.24
N GLY A 12 7.57 -7.75 -11.40
CA GLY A 12 7.81 -9.17 -11.49
C GLY A 12 8.43 -9.53 -12.84
N PRO A 13 8.88 -10.79 -13.01
CA PRO A 13 9.59 -11.22 -14.22
C PRO A 13 8.69 -11.36 -15.44
N SER A 14 7.38 -11.27 -15.29
CA SER A 14 6.44 -11.42 -16.39
C SER A 14 5.20 -10.57 -16.16
N ALA A 15 4.42 -10.33 -17.21
CA ALA A 15 3.14 -9.65 -17.09
C ALA A 15 2.20 -10.41 -16.11
N TRP A 16 2.25 -11.73 -16.12
CA TRP A 16 1.45 -12.53 -15.20
C TRP A 16 1.88 -12.34 -13.75
N ALA A 17 3.19 -12.28 -13.48
CA ALA A 17 3.69 -12.04 -12.13
C ALA A 17 3.25 -10.67 -11.60
N ILE A 18 3.29 -9.65 -12.45
CA ILE A 18 2.81 -8.30 -12.11
C ILE A 18 1.32 -8.34 -11.80
N GLU A 19 0.53 -9.03 -12.63
CA GLU A 19 -0.91 -9.16 -12.42
C GLU A 19 -1.22 -9.85 -11.08
N CYS A 20 -0.48 -10.90 -10.73
CA CYS A 20 -0.64 -11.57 -9.45
C CYS A 20 -0.34 -10.65 -8.28
N ASN A 21 0.70 -9.82 -8.41
CA ASN A 21 1.04 -8.82 -7.38
C ASN A 21 -0.09 -7.79 -7.22
N ILE A 22 -0.66 -7.32 -8.32
CA ILE A 22 -1.79 -6.39 -8.29
C ILE A 22 -2.98 -7.02 -7.59
N ARG A 23 -3.31 -8.26 -7.90
CA ARG A 23 -4.44 -8.98 -7.30
C ARG A 23 -4.27 -9.15 -5.80
N ARG A 24 -3.07 -9.47 -5.33
CA ARG A 24 -2.80 -9.57 -3.88
C ARG A 24 -3.03 -8.23 -3.18
N ALA A 25 -2.57 -7.16 -3.79
CA ALA A 25 -2.79 -5.82 -3.24
C ALA A 25 -4.28 -5.45 -3.24
N GLU A 26 -5.02 -5.80 -4.30
CA GLU A 26 -6.46 -5.57 -4.39
C GLU A 26 -7.22 -6.34 -3.30
N GLU A 27 -6.85 -7.60 -3.06
CA GLU A 27 -7.49 -8.40 -2.02
C GLU A 27 -7.29 -7.77 -0.65
N LEU A 28 -6.08 -7.31 -0.37
CA LEU A 28 -5.80 -6.62 0.88
C LEU A 28 -6.59 -5.32 0.97
N ALA A 29 -6.64 -4.55 -0.12
CA ALA A 29 -7.41 -3.30 -0.17
C ALA A 29 -8.89 -3.55 0.11
N LEU A 30 -9.47 -4.61 -0.44
CA LEU A 30 -10.87 -4.98 -0.17
C LEU A 30 -11.09 -5.22 1.32
N GLU A 31 -10.17 -5.91 1.99
CA GLU A 31 -10.27 -6.16 3.43
C GLU A 31 -10.17 -4.88 4.24
N VAL A 32 -9.34 -3.93 3.80
CA VAL A 32 -9.25 -2.61 4.43
C VAL A 32 -10.61 -1.89 4.36
N TRP A 33 -11.26 -1.90 3.19
CA TRP A 33 -12.59 -1.32 3.03
C TRP A 33 -13.61 -1.99 3.94
N ARG A 34 -13.55 -3.31 4.08
CA ARG A 34 -14.45 -4.06 4.96
C ARG A 34 -14.27 -3.69 6.42
N LEU A 35 -13.08 -3.29 6.82
CA LEU A 35 -12.79 -2.84 8.18
C LEU A 35 -13.25 -1.41 8.46
N GLY A 36 -13.76 -0.70 7.45
CA GLY A 36 -14.30 0.64 7.63
C GLY A 36 -13.30 1.76 7.40
N ALA A 37 -12.18 1.49 6.74
CA ALA A 37 -11.23 2.51 6.31
C ALA A 37 -11.29 2.67 4.80
N ALA A 38 -10.83 3.80 4.28
CA ALA A 38 -10.68 4.00 2.84
C ALA A 38 -9.32 3.46 2.42
N ALA A 39 -9.28 2.53 1.47
CA ALA A 39 -8.03 1.96 0.98
C ALA A 39 -7.52 2.74 -0.21
N LEU A 40 -6.23 3.12 -0.18
CA LEU A 40 -5.52 3.64 -1.34
C LEU A 40 -4.54 2.56 -1.80
N CYS A 41 -4.80 1.99 -2.98
CA CYS A 41 -4.00 0.91 -3.54
C CYS A 41 -3.30 1.41 -4.81
N PRO A 42 -2.01 1.79 -4.73
CA PRO A 42 -1.31 2.35 -5.89
C PRO A 42 -1.24 1.37 -7.07
N HIS A 43 -1.18 0.08 -6.78
CA HIS A 43 -1.17 -0.97 -7.80
C HIS A 43 -2.36 -0.85 -8.76
N CYS A 44 -3.53 -0.52 -8.23
CA CYS A 44 -4.76 -0.37 -9.03
C CYS A 44 -4.79 0.98 -9.72
N ASN A 45 -4.20 1.99 -9.11
CA ASN A 45 -4.28 3.37 -9.57
C ASN A 45 -3.54 3.60 -10.88
N THR A 46 -2.39 2.94 -11.05
CA THR A 46 -1.54 3.05 -12.24
C THR A 46 -1.44 1.73 -13.01
N ARG A 47 -2.45 0.90 -12.89
CA ARG A 47 -2.53 -0.38 -13.61
C ARG A 47 -2.41 -0.14 -15.12
N PHE A 48 -1.56 -0.92 -15.78
CA PHE A 48 -1.28 -0.83 -17.21
C PHE A 48 -0.55 0.44 -17.67
N PHE A 49 -0.08 1.26 -16.73
CA PHE A 49 0.67 2.48 -17.08
C PHE A 49 2.17 2.23 -17.28
N GLN A 50 2.63 0.99 -17.12
CA GLN A 50 4.05 0.64 -17.29
C GLN A 50 4.54 1.16 -18.65
N ASN A 51 5.72 1.77 -18.64
CA ASN A 51 6.38 2.33 -19.84
C ASN A 51 5.67 3.53 -20.48
N ALA A 52 4.53 3.97 -19.94
CA ALA A 52 3.84 5.18 -20.45
C ALA A 52 4.56 6.46 -19.99
N ALA A 53 5.36 6.38 -18.92
CA ALA A 53 6.24 7.42 -18.44
C ALA A 53 7.40 6.75 -17.69
N PRO A 54 8.48 7.48 -17.36
CA PRO A 54 9.54 6.90 -16.52
C PRO A 54 9.00 6.44 -15.16
N ASP A 55 9.58 5.37 -14.60
CA ASP A 55 9.15 4.80 -13.34
C ASP A 55 9.13 5.82 -12.20
N GLU A 56 10.03 6.79 -12.23
CA GLU A 56 10.13 7.84 -11.22
C GLU A 56 8.83 8.62 -11.08
N VAL A 57 8.09 8.78 -12.17
CA VAL A 57 6.79 9.49 -12.16
C VAL A 57 5.82 8.78 -11.22
N TRP A 58 5.74 7.45 -11.33
CA TRP A 58 4.84 6.64 -10.49
C TRP A 58 5.32 6.60 -9.05
N LEU A 59 6.63 6.39 -8.85
CA LEU A 59 7.23 6.28 -7.52
C LEU A 59 7.08 7.58 -6.72
N GLU A 60 7.37 8.72 -7.34
CA GLU A 60 7.22 10.02 -6.68
C GLU A 60 5.77 10.31 -6.34
N GLY A 61 4.86 10.00 -7.26
CA GLY A 61 3.42 10.18 -7.04
C GLY A 61 2.90 9.29 -5.93
N ASP A 62 3.35 8.03 -5.88
CA ASP A 62 2.98 7.10 -4.82
C ASP A 62 3.43 7.59 -3.45
N LEU A 63 4.64 8.12 -3.34
CA LEU A 63 5.15 8.68 -2.08
C LEU A 63 4.35 9.92 -1.66
N GLU A 64 3.95 10.75 -2.62
CA GLU A 64 3.11 11.91 -2.34
C GLU A 64 1.74 11.47 -1.77
N MET A 65 1.14 10.42 -2.34
CA MET A 65 -0.11 9.87 -1.82
C MET A 65 0.08 9.23 -0.45
N LEU A 66 1.17 8.48 -0.26
CA LEU A 66 1.50 7.85 1.01
C LEU A 66 1.62 8.89 2.12
N LYS A 67 2.28 10.00 1.83
CA LYS A 67 2.48 11.12 2.77
C LYS A 67 1.14 11.65 3.32
N ARG A 68 0.08 11.52 2.56
CA ARG A 68 -1.26 12.01 2.92
C ARG A 68 -2.14 10.95 3.55
N CYS A 69 -1.64 9.72 3.69
CA CYS A 69 -2.39 8.64 4.33
C CYS A 69 -2.20 8.63 5.85
N ASP A 70 -3.13 8.00 6.55
CA ASP A 70 -3.09 7.89 8.00
C ASP A 70 -2.26 6.70 8.47
N ALA A 71 -2.16 5.66 7.66
CA ALA A 71 -1.41 4.45 7.97
C ALA A 71 -1.07 3.68 6.71
N VAL A 72 -0.16 2.72 6.84
CA VAL A 72 0.21 1.78 5.78
C VAL A 72 -0.09 0.37 6.27
N VAL A 73 -0.66 -0.46 5.41
CA VAL A 73 -0.78 -1.91 5.64
C VAL A 73 0.01 -2.65 4.56
N LEU A 74 0.63 -3.75 4.93
CA LEU A 74 1.58 -4.47 4.08
C LEU A 74 1.02 -5.80 3.62
N THR A 75 1.31 -6.18 2.35
CA THR A 75 1.11 -7.56 1.92
C THR A 75 2.14 -8.46 2.62
N PRO A 76 1.86 -9.78 2.77
CA PRO A 76 2.79 -10.67 3.49
C PRO A 76 4.21 -10.73 2.88
N ASP A 77 4.33 -10.52 1.57
CA ASP A 77 5.59 -10.63 0.84
C ASP A 77 6.27 -9.27 0.57
N TRP A 78 5.87 -8.23 1.29
CA TRP A 78 6.36 -6.85 1.08
C TRP A 78 7.89 -6.75 1.13
N ILE A 79 8.54 -7.53 1.99
CA ILE A 79 9.98 -7.42 2.21
C ILE A 79 10.80 -7.80 0.98
N LYS A 80 10.21 -8.55 0.06
CA LYS A 80 10.86 -8.95 -1.19
C LYS A 80 10.92 -7.82 -2.22
N SER A 81 10.19 -6.74 -1.98
CA SER A 81 10.07 -5.61 -2.90
C SER A 81 10.90 -4.42 -2.42
N SER A 82 11.84 -3.97 -3.25
CA SER A 82 12.61 -2.76 -2.93
C SER A 82 11.71 -1.53 -2.85
N GLY A 83 10.67 -1.47 -3.70
CA GLY A 83 9.71 -0.38 -3.68
C GLY A 83 8.90 -0.36 -2.39
N ALA A 84 8.39 -1.53 -1.96
CA ALA A 84 7.64 -1.62 -0.71
C ALA A 84 8.51 -1.29 0.51
N ARG A 85 9.77 -1.75 0.51
CA ARG A 85 10.71 -1.40 1.59
C ARG A 85 10.97 0.10 1.66
N ALA A 86 11.11 0.75 0.49
CA ALA A 86 11.30 2.20 0.43
C ALA A 86 10.06 2.95 0.97
N GLU A 87 8.87 2.45 0.67
CA GLU A 87 7.62 3.02 1.18
C GLU A 87 7.53 2.89 2.71
N VAL A 88 7.91 1.74 3.26
CA VAL A 88 7.96 1.52 4.71
C VAL A 88 8.93 2.50 5.37
N GLN A 89 10.11 2.65 4.80
CA GLN A 89 11.12 3.59 5.31
C GLN A 89 10.59 5.02 5.27
N PHE A 90 9.95 5.42 4.18
CA PHE A 90 9.35 6.74 4.03
C PHE A 90 8.28 6.97 5.10
N ALA A 91 7.40 5.97 5.32
CA ALA A 91 6.36 6.05 6.33
C ALA A 91 6.95 6.24 7.73
N ASP A 92 7.99 5.47 8.07
CA ASP A 92 8.67 5.58 9.36
C ASP A 92 9.27 6.97 9.54
N GLN A 93 9.89 7.53 8.51
CA GLN A 93 10.49 8.87 8.55
C GLN A 93 9.46 9.97 8.74
N HIS A 94 8.22 9.74 8.31
CA HIS A 94 7.13 10.72 8.38
C HIS A 94 6.15 10.45 9.54
N GLY A 95 6.49 9.50 10.41
CA GLY A 95 5.64 9.20 11.56
C GLY A 95 4.31 8.54 11.21
N ILE A 96 4.23 7.89 10.04
CA ILE A 96 3.02 7.19 9.59
C ILE A 96 3.08 5.75 10.10
N PRO A 97 2.08 5.29 10.87
CA PRO A 97 2.07 3.91 11.37
C PRO A 97 2.14 2.87 10.25
N VAL A 98 2.96 1.85 10.43
CA VAL A 98 3.09 0.72 9.52
C VAL A 98 2.51 -0.52 10.19
N LEU A 99 1.49 -1.10 9.57
CA LEU A 99 0.76 -2.24 10.12
C LEU A 99 1.03 -3.46 9.26
N HIS A 100 1.52 -4.52 9.87
CA HIS A 100 1.98 -5.70 9.15
C HIS A 100 0.89 -6.73 8.87
N THR A 101 -0.25 -6.64 9.56
CA THR A 101 -1.36 -7.59 9.40
C THR A 101 -2.69 -6.87 9.47
N LEU A 102 -3.73 -7.52 8.95
CA LEU A 102 -5.10 -7.00 9.08
C LEU A 102 -5.54 -6.93 10.55
N ALA A 103 -5.08 -7.86 11.38
CA ALA A 103 -5.39 -7.83 12.81
C ALA A 103 -4.80 -6.58 13.47
N GLN A 104 -3.57 -6.22 13.13
CA GLN A 104 -2.96 -4.98 13.61
C GLN A 104 -3.69 -3.75 13.12
N LEU A 105 -4.13 -3.76 11.86
CA LEU A 105 -4.90 -2.66 11.30
C LEU A 105 -6.23 -2.50 12.03
N GLN A 106 -6.94 -3.60 12.24
CA GLN A 106 -8.22 -3.59 12.94
C GLN A 106 -8.07 -3.00 14.35
N ASP A 107 -7.06 -3.46 15.09
CA ASP A 107 -6.76 -2.97 16.42
C ASP A 107 -6.47 -1.47 16.42
N TRP A 108 -5.66 -1.02 15.47
CA TRP A 108 -5.31 0.39 15.32
C TRP A 108 -6.54 1.25 15.01
N LEU A 109 -7.42 0.77 14.13
CA LEU A 109 -8.66 1.48 13.79
C LEU A 109 -9.60 1.58 15.00
N GLU A 110 -9.72 0.52 15.77
CA GLU A 110 -10.57 0.51 16.98
C GLU A 110 -10.05 1.47 18.05
N LYS A 111 -8.74 1.52 18.25
CA LYS A 111 -8.14 2.46 19.20
C LYS A 111 -8.39 3.91 18.81
N GLY A 112 -8.38 4.20 17.51
CA GLY A 112 -8.71 5.53 17.01
C GLY A 112 -10.15 5.95 17.30
N LYS A 113 -11.08 5.00 17.32
CA LYS A 113 -12.49 5.26 17.61
C LYS A 113 -12.78 5.55 19.09
N LYS A 114 -11.91 5.10 19.98
CA LYS A 114 -12.07 5.27 21.42
C LYS A 114 -11.64 6.65 21.91
N LYS A 115 -11.07 7.43 21.03
CA LYS A 115 -10.72 8.81 21.32
C LYS A 115 -11.88 9.72 20.96
#